data_1a7d310e220464e68f77741edb1d2ce2
#
_entry.id   1a7d310e220464e68f77741edb1d2ce2
#
_cell.length_a   1.000
_cell.length_b   1.000
_cell.length_c   1.000
_cell.angle_alpha   90.00
_cell.angle_beta   90.00
_cell.angle_gamma   90.00
#
_symmetry.space_group_name_H-M   'P 1'
#
loop_
_entity.id
_entity.type
_entity.pdbx_description
1 polymer ?
#
loop_
_entity_poly.entity_id
_entity_poly.type
_entity_poly.pdbx_seq_one_letter_code
_entity_poly.pdbx_strand_id
1 'polypeptide(L)'
;MNSAPRARVRLTRQSLQVRLTVLTMSICLFSLWGLAGYLLQHVNEHISESLSAQQHDVVQLHGNAINAELATRLQTAERATELFSAKLMDEPLALQTFLEGRPVLPLFFNGGTFITDAKGVAIAAVPASLGRLGLNFSDRDSVAHALAHNASKISKPVIGKNIKQPVVSFATPIRDGAGSVIGSFVGVIDLSKPNFLDGVLNAKFGQNGQYTLVSKDWELVVSSNNRALTLKPVPHLELGTGLDQLLSGKTGSAVLRNTQGESLLVSAQDLPIANWTLLASIPVDEVFAPMAHIRQTLIVATLLVSLLTAGLVFWLLKHQLSPIDATAQSVTAQA
;
A
#
# COMPACT_ATOMS: atom_id res chain seq x y z
N MET A 1 10.66 93.84 -8.83
CA MET A 1 11.16 92.60 -9.41
C MET A 1 11.48 91.66 -8.24
N ASN A 2 10.56 90.77 -7.89
CA ASN A 2 10.61 89.94 -6.70
C ASN A 2 11.12 88.52 -7.09
N SER A 3 12.28 88.18 -6.55
CA SER A 3 12.84 86.85 -6.68
C SER A 3 12.31 85.97 -5.49
N ALA A 4 11.48 84.95 -5.85
CA ALA A 4 10.99 83.95 -4.89
C ALA A 4 12.12 83.04 -4.46
N PRO A 5 12.19 82.62 -3.17
CA PRO A 5 13.18 81.67 -2.70
C PRO A 5 12.79 80.25 -3.08
N ARG A 6 13.69 79.52 -3.75
CA ARG A 6 13.59 78.12 -4.06
C ARG A 6 13.69 77.34 -2.75
N ALA A 7 12.60 76.72 -2.32
CA ALA A 7 12.58 75.71 -1.19
C ALA A 7 13.39 74.47 -1.63
N ARG A 8 14.61 74.35 -1.07
CA ARG A 8 15.39 73.11 -1.14
C ARG A 8 14.71 72.11 -0.25
N VAL A 9 14.07 71.10 -0.83
CA VAL A 9 13.67 69.90 -0.12
C VAL A 9 14.92 69.26 0.47
N ARG A 10 15.12 69.38 1.77
CA ARG A 10 16.14 68.65 2.55
C ARG A 10 15.67 67.20 2.61
N LEU A 11 16.23 66.35 1.77
CA LEU A 11 16.24 64.91 1.99
C LEU A 11 16.92 64.65 3.34
N THR A 12 16.11 64.34 4.34
CA THR A 12 16.56 64.01 5.70
C THR A 12 17.57 62.84 5.62
N ARG A 13 18.83 63.15 5.96
CA ARG A 13 19.86 62.12 6.19
C ARG A 13 19.33 61.22 7.31
N GLN A 14 18.79 60.06 6.95
CA GLN A 14 18.53 59.00 7.89
C GLN A 14 19.83 58.75 8.67
N SER A 15 19.79 58.80 10.01
CA SER A 15 20.98 58.62 10.82
C SER A 15 21.61 57.27 10.49
N LEU A 16 22.94 57.14 10.54
CA LEU A 16 23.69 55.94 10.30
C LEU A 16 23.11 54.75 11.13
N GLN A 17 22.65 55.05 12.34
CA GLN A 17 22.02 54.10 13.24
C GLN A 17 20.73 53.48 12.67
N VAL A 18 19.86 54.28 12.08
CA VAL A 18 18.61 53.78 11.43
C VAL A 18 18.93 52.86 10.25
N ARG A 19 19.90 53.22 9.43
CA ARG A 19 20.34 52.35 8.29
C ARG A 19 20.94 51.06 8.80
N LEU A 20 21.76 51.06 9.84
CA LEU A 20 22.37 49.86 10.39
C LEU A 20 21.31 48.96 11.04
N THR A 21 20.34 49.51 11.76
CA THR A 21 19.26 48.75 12.39
C THR A 21 18.33 48.13 11.34
N VAL A 22 17.98 48.84 10.26
CA VAL A 22 17.18 48.29 9.17
C VAL A 22 17.95 47.17 8.44
N LEU A 23 19.26 47.33 8.23
CA LEU A 23 20.10 46.33 7.60
C LEU A 23 20.16 45.05 8.44
N THR A 24 20.45 45.17 9.74
CA THR A 24 20.51 44.02 10.65
C THR A 24 19.18 43.31 10.77
N MET A 25 18.07 44.07 10.84
CA MET A 25 16.72 43.50 10.83
C MET A 25 16.42 42.74 9.53
N SER A 26 16.80 43.30 8.37
CA SER A 26 16.60 42.61 7.10
C SER A 26 17.38 41.32 7.01
N ILE A 27 18.62 41.31 7.51
CA ILE A 27 19.46 40.10 7.57
C ILE A 27 18.82 39.03 8.49
N CYS A 28 18.35 39.44 9.71
CA CYS A 28 17.70 38.54 10.65
C CYS A 28 16.42 37.93 10.08
N LEU A 29 15.56 38.74 9.45
CA LEU A 29 14.33 38.25 8.81
C LEU A 29 14.64 37.32 7.63
N PHE A 30 15.61 37.68 6.80
CA PHE A 30 16.01 36.84 5.67
C PHE A 30 16.57 35.49 6.16
N SER A 31 17.41 35.49 7.20
CA SER A 31 17.94 34.26 7.81
C SER A 31 16.83 33.41 8.44
N LEU A 32 15.85 34.03 9.12
CA LEU A 32 14.73 33.33 9.73
C LEU A 32 13.85 32.64 8.68
N TRP A 33 13.50 33.33 7.59
CA TRP A 33 12.71 32.78 6.50
C TRP A 33 13.50 31.77 5.68
N GLY A 34 14.79 31.98 5.47
CA GLY A 34 15.69 31.01 4.84
C GLY A 34 15.80 29.71 5.64
N LEU A 35 15.96 29.82 6.97
CA LEU A 35 15.99 28.66 7.85
C LEU A 35 14.63 27.92 7.87
N ALA A 36 13.52 28.65 7.94
CA ALA A 36 12.19 28.06 7.90
C ALA A 36 11.93 27.32 6.57
N GLY A 37 12.35 27.90 5.43
CA GLY A 37 12.26 27.25 4.13
C GLY A 37 13.12 25.99 4.04
N TYR A 38 14.35 26.04 4.54
CA TYR A 38 15.26 24.89 4.60
C TYR A 38 14.68 23.76 5.48
N LEU A 39 14.18 24.10 6.66
CA LEU A 39 13.54 23.10 7.55
C LEU A 39 12.32 22.47 6.91
N LEU A 40 11.45 23.25 6.24
CA LEU A 40 10.28 22.74 5.56
C LEU A 40 10.65 21.74 4.46
N GLN A 41 11.68 22.05 3.66
CA GLN A 41 12.13 21.15 2.60
C GLN A 41 12.73 19.88 3.17
N HIS A 42 13.61 20.00 4.17
CA HIS A 42 14.31 18.87 4.77
C HIS A 42 13.36 17.91 5.52
N VAL A 43 12.38 18.47 6.23
CA VAL A 43 11.33 17.70 6.91
C VAL A 43 10.47 16.93 5.90
N ASN A 44 10.12 17.56 4.76
CA ASN A 44 9.33 16.89 3.71
C ASN A 44 10.04 15.66 3.15
N GLU A 45 11.33 15.75 2.84
CA GLU A 45 12.09 14.64 2.25
C GLU A 45 12.21 13.46 3.22
N HIS A 46 12.65 13.69 4.46
CA HIS A 46 12.86 12.63 5.44
C HIS A 46 11.58 11.96 5.93
N ILE A 47 10.50 12.70 6.10
CA ILE A 47 9.23 12.11 6.53
C ILE A 47 8.60 11.30 5.40
N SER A 48 8.69 11.76 4.15
CA SER A 48 8.20 11.01 2.99
C SER A 48 8.87 9.65 2.87
N GLU A 49 10.20 9.60 3.01
CA GLU A 49 10.95 8.34 3.00
C GLU A 49 10.56 7.42 4.17
N SER A 50 10.45 7.99 5.37
CA SER A 50 10.08 7.22 6.57
C SER A 50 8.66 6.66 6.50
N LEU A 51 7.69 7.42 6.02
CA LEU A 51 6.31 6.98 5.85
C LEU A 51 6.19 5.90 4.77
N SER A 52 6.92 6.05 3.67
CA SER A 52 6.96 5.04 2.61
C SER A 52 7.60 3.73 3.09
N ALA A 53 8.67 3.80 3.88
CA ALA A 53 9.31 2.65 4.50
C ALA A 53 8.37 1.95 5.49
N GLN A 54 7.74 2.71 6.39
CA GLN A 54 6.79 2.17 7.35
C GLN A 54 5.59 1.49 6.66
N GLN A 55 5.07 2.08 5.58
CA GLN A 55 4.03 1.46 4.78
C GLN A 55 4.50 0.14 4.19
N HIS A 56 5.71 0.11 3.63
CA HIS A 56 6.29 -1.10 3.05
C HIS A 56 6.43 -2.22 4.09
N ASP A 57 6.90 -1.91 5.30
CA ASP A 57 7.04 -2.88 6.39
C ASP A 57 5.70 -3.52 6.77
N VAL A 58 4.63 -2.73 6.85
CA VAL A 58 3.27 -3.22 7.12
C VAL A 58 2.78 -4.14 6.00
N VAL A 59 2.99 -3.76 4.74
CA VAL A 59 2.59 -4.57 3.59
C VAL A 59 3.40 -5.88 3.54
N GLN A 60 4.67 -5.83 3.86
CA GLN A 60 5.53 -7.01 3.98
C GLN A 60 5.03 -7.98 5.07
N LEU A 61 4.66 -7.45 6.24
CA LEU A 61 4.09 -8.27 7.32
C LEU A 61 2.82 -8.99 6.88
N HIS A 62 1.89 -8.27 6.25
CA HIS A 62 0.64 -8.82 5.74
C HIS A 62 0.86 -9.81 4.59
N GLY A 63 1.76 -9.49 3.67
CA GLY A 63 2.13 -10.39 2.58
C GLY A 63 2.74 -11.69 3.08
N ASN A 64 3.66 -11.62 4.05
CA ASN A 64 4.24 -12.80 4.67
C ASN A 64 3.19 -13.66 5.38
N ALA A 65 2.20 -13.04 6.05
CA ALA A 65 1.09 -13.76 6.67
C ALA A 65 0.25 -14.51 5.64
N ILE A 66 -0.13 -13.88 4.53
CA ILE A 66 -0.86 -14.55 3.43
C ILE A 66 -0.01 -15.68 2.84
N ASN A 67 1.29 -15.44 2.57
CA ASN A 67 2.17 -16.46 2.01
C ASN A 67 2.31 -17.68 2.93
N ALA A 68 2.39 -17.48 4.26
CA ALA A 68 2.40 -18.55 5.24
C ALA A 68 1.08 -19.35 5.26
N GLU A 69 -0.06 -18.65 5.14
CA GLU A 69 -1.37 -19.29 5.05
C GLU A 69 -1.55 -20.12 3.75
N LEU A 70 -1.03 -19.63 2.63
CA LEU A 70 -1.00 -20.37 1.36
C LEU A 70 -0.12 -21.61 1.49
N ALA A 71 1.07 -21.47 2.11
CA ALA A 71 1.99 -22.58 2.37
C ALA A 71 1.35 -23.66 3.24
N THR A 72 0.68 -23.27 4.32
CA THR A 72 -0.01 -24.18 5.23
C THR A 72 -1.10 -24.97 4.51
N ARG A 73 -1.89 -24.34 3.62
CA ARG A 73 -2.92 -25.00 2.82
C ARG A 73 -2.33 -25.97 1.82
N LEU A 74 -1.27 -25.56 1.13
CA LEU A 74 -0.58 -26.43 0.18
C LEU A 74 0.00 -27.65 0.88
N GLN A 75 0.67 -27.45 2.01
CA GLN A 75 1.21 -28.54 2.83
C GLN A 75 0.11 -29.46 3.39
N THR A 76 -1.03 -28.89 3.77
CA THR A 76 -2.19 -29.68 4.21
C THR A 76 -2.72 -30.56 3.07
N ALA A 77 -2.80 -30.02 1.84
CA ALA A 77 -3.15 -30.80 0.67
C ALA A 77 -2.12 -31.90 0.38
N GLU A 78 -0.82 -31.62 0.49
CA GLU A 78 0.26 -32.58 0.30
C GLU A 78 0.19 -33.73 1.32
N ARG A 79 0.05 -33.40 2.58
CA ARG A 79 -0.11 -34.43 3.65
C ARG A 79 -1.36 -35.27 3.46
N ALA A 80 -2.45 -34.67 2.94
CA ALA A 80 -3.65 -35.44 2.64
C ALA A 80 -3.38 -36.52 1.57
N THR A 81 -2.50 -36.25 0.58
CA THR A 81 -2.21 -37.22 -0.50
C THR A 81 -1.40 -38.43 -0.01
N GLU A 82 -0.64 -38.28 1.07
CA GLU A 82 0.12 -39.40 1.66
C GLU A 82 -0.79 -40.53 2.24
N LEU A 83 -2.06 -40.21 2.47
CA LEU A 83 -3.05 -41.12 3.03
C LEU A 83 -3.78 -41.95 1.96
N PHE A 84 -3.61 -41.63 0.66
CA PHE A 84 -4.26 -42.33 -0.44
C PHE A 84 -3.35 -43.43 -0.99
N SER A 85 -3.89 -44.63 -1.07
CA SER A 85 -3.24 -45.79 -1.69
C SER A 85 -3.85 -46.04 -3.06
N ALA A 86 -3.12 -46.71 -3.95
CA ALA A 86 -3.65 -47.13 -5.25
C ALA A 86 -4.94 -47.93 -5.09
N LYS A 87 -4.98 -48.88 -4.09
CA LYS A 87 -6.18 -49.67 -3.80
C LYS A 87 -7.39 -48.80 -3.43
N LEU A 88 -7.19 -47.74 -2.62
CA LEU A 88 -8.27 -46.84 -2.25
C LEU A 88 -8.77 -46.02 -3.44
N MET A 89 -7.89 -45.68 -4.38
CA MET A 89 -8.26 -44.95 -5.61
C MET A 89 -9.12 -45.77 -6.56
N ASP A 90 -8.99 -47.10 -6.52
CA ASP A 90 -9.79 -48.04 -7.31
C ASP A 90 -11.19 -48.31 -6.73
N GLU A 91 -11.46 -47.87 -5.50
CA GLU A 91 -12.72 -48.05 -4.77
C GLU A 91 -13.44 -46.70 -4.52
N PRO A 92 -14.20 -46.13 -5.50
CA PRO A 92 -14.77 -44.78 -5.36
C PRO A 92 -15.66 -44.56 -4.13
N LEU A 93 -16.41 -45.57 -3.70
CA LEU A 93 -17.28 -45.48 -2.53
C LEU A 93 -16.47 -45.43 -1.22
N ALA A 94 -15.41 -46.24 -1.12
CA ALA A 94 -14.51 -46.21 0.03
C ALA A 94 -13.74 -44.87 0.05
N LEU A 95 -13.30 -44.37 -1.09
CA LEU A 95 -12.64 -43.09 -1.25
C LEU A 95 -13.54 -41.92 -0.83
N GLN A 96 -14.82 -41.93 -1.22
CA GLN A 96 -15.80 -40.94 -0.82
C GLN A 96 -15.99 -40.92 0.69
N THR A 97 -16.20 -42.12 1.30
CA THR A 97 -16.35 -42.27 2.75
C THR A 97 -15.09 -41.82 3.50
N PHE A 98 -13.92 -42.13 2.94
CA PHE A 98 -12.64 -41.69 3.50
C PHE A 98 -12.52 -40.16 3.51
N LEU A 99 -12.90 -39.51 2.41
CA LEU A 99 -12.83 -38.05 2.27
C LEU A 99 -13.84 -37.36 3.20
N GLU A 100 -15.06 -37.90 3.34
CA GLU A 100 -16.10 -37.40 4.26
C GLU A 100 -15.68 -37.51 5.74
N GLY A 101 -14.89 -38.53 6.07
CA GLY A 101 -14.32 -38.74 7.40
C GLY A 101 -13.21 -37.72 7.79
N ARG A 102 -12.96 -36.66 7.01
CA ARG A 102 -11.91 -35.67 7.22
C ARG A 102 -12.48 -34.28 7.56
N PRO A 103 -13.04 -34.07 8.74
CA PRO A 103 -13.72 -32.80 9.10
C PRO A 103 -12.80 -31.58 9.13
N VAL A 104 -11.49 -31.80 9.14
CA VAL A 104 -10.50 -30.73 9.14
C VAL A 104 -10.36 -30.06 7.76
N LEU A 105 -10.60 -30.78 6.66
CA LEU A 105 -10.41 -30.26 5.30
C LEU A 105 -11.31 -29.06 4.97
N PRO A 106 -12.60 -29.02 5.35
CA PRO A 106 -13.46 -27.85 5.13
C PRO A 106 -12.98 -26.58 5.86
N LEU A 107 -12.20 -26.69 6.93
CA LEU A 107 -11.62 -25.53 7.63
C LEU A 107 -10.55 -24.84 6.79
N PHE A 108 -9.82 -25.61 5.97
CA PHE A 108 -8.81 -25.06 5.06
C PHE A 108 -9.37 -24.72 3.69
N PHE A 109 -10.43 -25.44 3.23
CA PHE A 109 -10.97 -25.35 1.87
C PHE A 109 -12.48 -25.11 1.89
N ASN A 110 -12.89 -23.85 2.10
CA ASN A 110 -14.29 -23.43 2.23
C ASN A 110 -15.14 -23.66 0.95
N GLY A 111 -14.50 -23.91 -0.19
CA GLY A 111 -15.12 -24.32 -1.45
C GLY A 111 -15.18 -25.84 -1.60
N GLY A 112 -14.77 -26.61 -0.56
CA GLY A 112 -14.74 -28.06 -0.55
C GLY A 112 -13.50 -28.67 -1.21
N THR A 113 -13.45 -30.02 -1.20
CA THR A 113 -12.33 -30.81 -1.72
C THR A 113 -12.84 -31.87 -2.70
N PHE A 114 -12.00 -32.33 -3.58
CA PHE A 114 -12.28 -33.46 -4.46
C PHE A 114 -11.00 -34.17 -4.90
N ILE A 115 -11.16 -35.40 -5.35
CA ILE A 115 -10.07 -36.25 -5.83
C ILE A 115 -10.35 -36.57 -7.30
N THR A 116 -9.34 -36.49 -8.14
CA THR A 116 -9.42 -36.91 -9.53
C THR A 116 -8.64 -38.20 -9.77
N ASP A 117 -9.02 -38.93 -10.79
CA ASP A 117 -8.19 -39.97 -11.40
C ASP A 117 -7.02 -39.37 -12.21
N ALA A 118 -6.20 -40.23 -12.81
CA ALA A 118 -5.08 -39.82 -13.67
C ALA A 118 -5.50 -39.05 -14.94
N LYS A 119 -6.79 -39.11 -15.35
CA LYS A 119 -7.35 -38.37 -16.47
C LYS A 119 -7.95 -37.02 -16.06
N GLY A 120 -7.90 -36.69 -14.77
CA GLY A 120 -8.47 -35.46 -14.22
C GLY A 120 -9.99 -35.51 -13.98
N VAL A 121 -10.62 -36.69 -14.02
CA VAL A 121 -12.04 -36.87 -13.73
C VAL A 121 -12.23 -37.01 -12.21
N ALA A 122 -13.14 -36.23 -11.63
CA ALA A 122 -13.42 -36.29 -10.20
C ALA A 122 -14.16 -37.57 -9.82
N ILE A 123 -13.53 -38.39 -8.95
CA ILE A 123 -14.02 -39.69 -8.47
C ILE A 123 -14.54 -39.66 -7.03
N ALA A 124 -14.17 -38.64 -6.24
CA ALA A 124 -14.72 -38.37 -4.93
C ALA A 124 -14.77 -36.86 -4.68
N ALA A 125 -15.77 -36.37 -3.92
CA ALA A 125 -15.91 -34.93 -3.63
C ALA A 125 -16.66 -34.66 -2.34
N VAL A 126 -16.19 -33.70 -1.56
CA VAL A 126 -16.84 -33.20 -0.34
C VAL A 126 -16.97 -31.67 -0.39
N PRO A 127 -18.17 -31.11 -0.20
CA PRO A 127 -19.45 -31.85 -0.11
C PRO A 127 -19.90 -32.38 -1.48
N ALA A 128 -20.54 -33.56 -1.47
CA ALA A 128 -21.06 -34.20 -2.69
C ALA A 128 -22.11 -33.34 -3.38
N SER A 129 -22.85 -32.51 -2.64
CA SER A 129 -23.87 -31.59 -3.13
C SER A 129 -23.36 -30.58 -4.15
N LEU A 130 -22.06 -30.35 -4.24
CA LEU A 130 -21.47 -29.47 -5.25
C LEU A 130 -21.42 -30.09 -6.66
N GLY A 131 -21.85 -31.35 -6.82
CA GLY A 131 -22.02 -32.00 -8.12
C GLY A 131 -20.75 -32.09 -8.95
N ARG A 132 -19.59 -32.33 -8.33
CA ARG A 132 -18.28 -32.43 -9.01
C ARG A 132 -17.99 -33.80 -9.56
N LEU A 133 -18.61 -34.84 -8.99
CA LEU A 133 -18.40 -36.22 -9.40
C LEU A 133 -18.62 -36.42 -10.90
N GLY A 134 -17.72 -37.11 -11.54
CA GLY A 134 -17.76 -37.38 -13.00
C GLY A 134 -17.34 -36.19 -13.90
N LEU A 135 -17.09 -35.01 -13.34
CA LEU A 135 -16.59 -33.88 -14.12
C LEU A 135 -15.09 -33.98 -14.34
N ASN A 136 -14.66 -33.64 -15.55
CA ASN A 136 -13.24 -33.55 -15.88
C ASN A 136 -12.71 -32.16 -15.52
N PHE A 137 -11.58 -32.10 -14.81
CA PHE A 137 -10.87 -30.91 -14.39
C PHE A 137 -9.45 -30.81 -14.99
N SER A 138 -9.09 -31.65 -15.97
CA SER A 138 -7.77 -31.62 -16.61
C SER A 138 -7.49 -30.31 -17.37
N ASP A 139 -8.52 -29.51 -17.67
CA ASP A 139 -8.42 -28.16 -18.24
C ASP A 139 -8.06 -27.09 -17.19
N ARG A 140 -8.02 -27.44 -15.91
CA ARG A 140 -7.61 -26.53 -14.83
C ARG A 140 -6.10 -26.59 -14.66
N ASP A 141 -5.46 -25.42 -14.73
CA ASP A 141 -4.00 -25.28 -14.71
C ASP A 141 -3.31 -25.99 -13.55
N SER A 142 -3.93 -25.95 -12.34
CA SER A 142 -3.39 -26.64 -11.17
C SER A 142 -3.50 -28.16 -11.28
N VAL A 143 -4.64 -28.68 -11.74
CA VAL A 143 -4.85 -30.13 -11.94
C VAL A 143 -3.96 -30.65 -13.06
N ALA A 144 -3.95 -29.96 -14.21
CA ALA A 144 -3.06 -30.31 -15.32
C ALA A 144 -1.59 -30.35 -14.88
N HIS A 145 -1.15 -29.36 -14.09
CA HIS A 145 0.21 -29.32 -13.58
C HIS A 145 0.51 -30.48 -12.62
N ALA A 146 -0.39 -30.75 -11.67
CA ALA A 146 -0.21 -31.84 -10.71
C ALA A 146 -0.08 -33.19 -11.41
N LEU A 147 -0.92 -33.46 -12.41
CA LEU A 147 -0.91 -34.72 -13.16
C LEU A 147 0.30 -34.84 -14.10
N ALA A 148 0.70 -33.75 -14.78
CA ALA A 148 1.76 -33.80 -15.79
C ALA A 148 3.17 -33.64 -15.20
N HIS A 149 3.34 -32.84 -14.16
CA HIS A 149 4.66 -32.48 -13.61
C HIS A 149 4.95 -33.10 -12.25
N ASN A 150 4.03 -33.90 -11.74
CA ASN A 150 4.18 -34.54 -10.42
C ASN A 150 4.52 -33.54 -9.29
N ALA A 151 3.96 -32.33 -9.35
CA ALA A 151 4.23 -31.23 -8.42
C ALA A 151 2.94 -30.51 -8.07
N SER A 152 2.87 -30.05 -6.81
CA SER A 152 1.74 -29.26 -6.31
C SER A 152 1.70 -27.87 -6.95
N LYS A 153 0.50 -27.37 -7.21
CA LYS A 153 0.29 -26.02 -7.76
C LYS A 153 -0.95 -25.36 -7.21
N ILE A 154 -0.85 -24.05 -6.92
CA ILE A 154 -1.98 -23.17 -6.67
C ILE A 154 -2.45 -22.62 -8.02
N SER A 155 -3.76 -22.72 -8.31
CA SER A 155 -4.30 -22.24 -9.58
C SER A 155 -4.33 -20.72 -9.66
N LYS A 156 -4.38 -20.22 -10.90
CA LYS A 156 -4.92 -18.86 -11.11
C LYS A 156 -6.36 -18.78 -10.59
N PRO A 157 -6.85 -17.57 -10.24
CA PRO A 157 -8.25 -17.38 -9.93
C PRO A 157 -9.11 -17.59 -11.17
N VAL A 158 -10.17 -18.38 -11.05
CA VAL A 158 -11.07 -18.73 -12.15
C VAL A 158 -12.52 -18.87 -11.69
N ILE A 159 -13.47 -18.85 -12.62
CA ILE A 159 -14.85 -19.26 -12.31
C ILE A 159 -14.89 -20.79 -12.15
N GLY A 160 -15.37 -21.23 -10.99
CA GLY A 160 -15.54 -22.65 -10.71
C GLY A 160 -16.57 -23.30 -11.62
N LYS A 161 -16.30 -24.55 -12.12
CA LYS A 161 -17.17 -25.22 -13.11
C LYS A 161 -18.60 -25.37 -12.61
N ASN A 162 -18.78 -25.82 -11.36
CA ASN A 162 -20.09 -26.07 -10.76
C ASN A 162 -20.53 -24.95 -9.81
N ILE A 163 -19.62 -24.46 -8.99
CA ILE A 163 -19.91 -23.42 -7.99
C ILE A 163 -20.34 -22.11 -8.67
N LYS A 164 -19.87 -21.85 -9.92
CA LYS A 164 -20.12 -20.62 -10.70
C LYS A 164 -19.71 -19.34 -9.94
N GLN A 165 -18.75 -19.47 -9.01
CA GLN A 165 -18.18 -18.40 -8.23
C GLN A 165 -16.67 -18.32 -8.48
N PRO A 166 -16.02 -17.19 -8.22
CA PRO A 166 -14.58 -17.08 -8.24
C PRO A 166 -13.93 -18.04 -7.25
N VAL A 167 -13.00 -18.86 -7.73
CA VAL A 167 -12.29 -19.85 -6.91
C VAL A 167 -10.80 -19.87 -7.21
N VAL A 168 -10.05 -20.30 -6.20
CA VAL A 168 -8.64 -20.71 -6.32
C VAL A 168 -8.54 -22.15 -5.86
N SER A 169 -7.80 -22.99 -6.56
CA SER A 169 -7.61 -24.40 -6.22
C SER A 169 -6.15 -24.73 -5.92
N PHE A 170 -5.97 -25.65 -4.98
CA PHE A 170 -4.70 -26.20 -4.56
C PHE A 170 -4.70 -27.66 -5.03
N ALA A 171 -3.96 -27.98 -6.07
CA ALA A 171 -3.89 -29.34 -6.61
C ALA A 171 -2.55 -29.98 -6.29
N THR A 172 -2.61 -31.21 -5.77
CA THR A 172 -1.46 -31.99 -5.32
C THR A 172 -1.53 -33.39 -5.91
N PRO A 173 -0.46 -33.92 -6.51
CA PRO A 173 -0.49 -35.26 -7.10
C PRO A 173 -0.62 -36.35 -6.05
N ILE A 174 -1.44 -37.34 -6.33
CA ILE A 174 -1.52 -38.59 -5.59
C ILE A 174 -0.65 -39.62 -6.31
N ARG A 175 0.24 -40.29 -5.55
CA ARG A 175 1.22 -41.23 -6.10
C ARG A 175 0.92 -42.66 -5.62
N ASP A 176 1.25 -43.60 -6.47
CA ASP A 176 1.32 -45.01 -6.08
C ASP A 176 2.62 -45.33 -5.31
N GLY A 177 2.79 -46.58 -4.89
CA GLY A 177 4.00 -47.06 -4.21
C GLY A 177 5.28 -47.02 -5.06
N ALA A 178 5.15 -46.85 -6.40
CA ALA A 178 6.25 -46.74 -7.34
C ALA A 178 6.57 -45.23 -7.64
N GLY A 179 5.81 -44.29 -7.09
CA GLY A 179 5.98 -42.84 -7.32
C GLY A 179 5.26 -42.32 -8.56
N SER A 180 4.50 -43.17 -9.27
CA SER A 180 3.72 -42.74 -10.44
C SER A 180 2.47 -42.00 -10.03
N VAL A 181 2.11 -40.92 -10.77
CA VAL A 181 0.90 -40.14 -10.49
C VAL A 181 -0.34 -40.90 -10.93
N ILE A 182 -1.20 -41.24 -9.97
CA ILE A 182 -2.45 -41.98 -10.17
C ILE A 182 -3.71 -41.09 -10.07
N GLY A 183 -3.53 -39.82 -9.71
CA GLY A 183 -4.62 -38.87 -9.56
C GLY A 183 -4.16 -37.58 -8.90
N SER A 184 -5.10 -36.73 -8.52
CA SER A 184 -4.81 -35.53 -7.76
C SER A 184 -5.84 -35.28 -6.66
N PHE A 185 -5.37 -34.77 -5.53
CA PHE A 185 -6.21 -34.13 -4.50
C PHE A 185 -6.33 -32.65 -4.82
N VAL A 186 -7.55 -32.12 -4.72
CA VAL A 186 -7.82 -30.72 -5.01
C VAL A 186 -8.61 -30.09 -3.86
N GLY A 187 -8.00 -29.11 -3.19
CA GLY A 187 -8.67 -28.23 -2.24
C GLY A 187 -9.10 -26.93 -2.92
N VAL A 188 -10.30 -26.44 -2.65
CA VAL A 188 -10.87 -25.27 -3.31
C VAL A 188 -11.18 -24.18 -2.30
N ILE A 189 -10.76 -22.94 -2.60
CA ILE A 189 -11.16 -21.73 -1.90
C ILE A 189 -12.20 -21.01 -2.76
N ASP A 190 -13.39 -20.82 -2.21
CA ASP A 190 -14.44 -19.96 -2.75
C ASP A 190 -14.20 -18.53 -2.29
N LEU A 191 -13.78 -17.68 -3.21
CA LEU A 191 -13.44 -16.28 -2.93
C LEU A 191 -14.69 -15.40 -2.70
N SER A 192 -15.89 -15.90 -3.01
CA SER A 192 -17.14 -15.20 -2.75
C SER A 192 -17.60 -15.30 -1.30
N LYS A 193 -17.07 -16.28 -0.55
CA LYS A 193 -17.37 -16.54 0.87
C LYS A 193 -16.27 -16.00 1.78
N PRO A 194 -16.54 -15.84 3.08
CA PRO A 194 -15.49 -15.57 4.06
C PRO A 194 -14.37 -16.59 3.97
N ASN A 195 -13.13 -16.11 3.90
CA ASN A 195 -11.96 -16.95 3.74
C ASN A 195 -10.73 -16.32 4.42
N PHE A 196 -9.59 -17.03 4.41
CA PHE A 196 -8.38 -16.64 5.12
C PHE A 196 -7.77 -15.30 4.64
N LEU A 197 -8.06 -14.85 3.42
CA LEU A 197 -7.58 -13.58 2.89
C LEU A 197 -8.28 -12.38 3.54
N ASP A 198 -9.50 -12.57 4.04
CA ASP A 198 -10.33 -11.49 4.58
C ASP A 198 -9.68 -10.80 5.79
N GLY A 199 -8.88 -11.53 6.57
CA GLY A 199 -8.17 -10.98 7.73
C GLY A 199 -7.22 -9.85 7.36
N VAL A 200 -6.54 -9.98 6.22
CA VAL A 200 -5.63 -8.95 5.69
C VAL A 200 -6.38 -7.95 4.82
N LEU A 201 -7.18 -8.42 3.89
CA LEU A 201 -7.80 -7.55 2.87
C LEU A 201 -8.82 -6.56 3.46
N ASN A 202 -9.46 -6.92 4.59
CA ASN A 202 -10.36 -6.03 5.33
C ASN A 202 -9.66 -5.28 6.49
N ALA A 203 -8.35 -5.47 6.68
CA ALA A 203 -7.61 -4.72 7.67
C ALA A 203 -7.63 -3.22 7.31
N LYS A 204 -7.77 -2.39 8.33
CA LYS A 204 -7.72 -0.94 8.13
C LYS A 204 -6.30 -0.52 7.80
N PHE A 205 -6.18 0.22 6.71
CA PHE A 205 -4.94 0.84 6.28
C PHE A 205 -5.18 2.35 6.09
N GLY A 206 -4.90 3.13 7.13
CA GLY A 206 -5.36 4.52 7.20
C GLY A 206 -6.89 4.62 7.27
N GLN A 207 -7.46 5.66 6.67
CA GLN A 207 -8.91 5.88 6.56
C GLN A 207 -9.45 5.36 5.21
N ASN A 208 -8.71 5.60 4.12
CA ASN A 208 -9.11 5.31 2.75
C ASN A 208 -8.16 4.31 2.05
N GLY A 209 -7.19 3.76 2.79
CA GLY A 209 -6.27 2.79 2.23
C GLY A 209 -6.93 1.43 1.99
N GLN A 210 -6.45 0.70 0.98
CA GLN A 210 -7.01 -0.56 0.52
C GLN A 210 -5.90 -1.57 0.22
N TYR A 211 -6.20 -2.84 0.49
CA TYR A 211 -5.40 -3.97 0.07
C TYR A 211 -6.03 -4.64 -1.15
N THR A 212 -5.21 -4.97 -2.13
CA THR A 212 -5.62 -5.71 -3.33
C THR A 212 -4.61 -6.81 -3.62
N LEU A 213 -5.08 -8.03 -3.77
CA LEU A 213 -4.26 -9.18 -4.12
C LEU A 213 -4.38 -9.43 -5.61
N VAL A 214 -3.25 -9.49 -6.31
CA VAL A 214 -3.16 -9.59 -7.78
C VAL A 214 -2.39 -10.84 -8.17
N SER A 215 -2.85 -11.55 -9.19
CA SER A 215 -2.10 -12.61 -9.86
C SER A 215 -1.20 -12.00 -10.92
N LYS A 216 0.13 -12.24 -10.82
CA LYS A 216 1.12 -11.67 -11.76
C LYS A 216 0.94 -12.18 -13.19
N ASP A 217 0.73 -13.49 -13.35
CA ASP A 217 0.68 -14.13 -14.68
C ASP A 217 -0.50 -13.65 -15.53
N TRP A 218 -1.55 -13.14 -14.90
CA TRP A 218 -2.83 -12.85 -15.56
C TRP A 218 -3.29 -11.42 -15.37
N GLU A 219 -2.54 -10.63 -14.57
CA GLU A 219 -2.90 -9.27 -14.21
C GLU A 219 -4.35 -9.13 -13.73
N LEU A 220 -4.83 -10.17 -13.01
CA LEU A 220 -6.19 -10.24 -12.50
C LEU A 220 -6.21 -10.02 -11.00
N VAL A 221 -7.23 -9.30 -10.52
CA VAL A 221 -7.52 -9.19 -9.09
C VAL A 221 -7.96 -10.56 -8.57
N VAL A 222 -7.19 -11.12 -7.64
CA VAL A 222 -7.53 -12.38 -6.95
C VAL A 222 -8.59 -12.10 -5.90
N SER A 223 -8.36 -11.09 -5.06
CA SER A 223 -9.29 -10.67 -4.03
C SER A 223 -8.95 -9.24 -3.55
N SER A 224 -9.95 -8.53 -3.05
CA SER A 224 -9.81 -7.21 -2.42
C SER A 224 -10.96 -7.03 -1.42
N ASN A 225 -10.94 -5.93 -0.66
CA ASN A 225 -12.08 -5.52 0.18
C ASN A 225 -13.37 -5.31 -0.65
N ASN A 226 -13.23 -4.93 -1.93
CA ASN A 226 -14.34 -4.89 -2.88
C ASN A 226 -14.39 -6.17 -3.72
N ARG A 227 -15.16 -7.15 -3.30
CA ARG A 227 -15.30 -8.45 -3.98
C ARG A 227 -15.80 -8.35 -5.42
N ALA A 228 -16.44 -7.25 -5.82
CA ALA A 228 -16.87 -7.03 -7.20
C ALA A 228 -15.69 -6.86 -8.18
N LEU A 229 -14.48 -6.62 -7.68
CA LEU A 229 -13.25 -6.55 -8.47
C LEU A 229 -12.61 -7.92 -8.73
N THR A 230 -13.01 -8.96 -8.01
CA THR A 230 -12.45 -10.32 -8.18
C THR A 230 -12.61 -10.80 -9.63
N LEU A 231 -11.54 -11.31 -10.19
CA LEU A 231 -11.39 -11.72 -11.61
C LEU A 231 -11.46 -10.58 -12.64
N LYS A 232 -11.57 -9.32 -12.20
CA LYS A 232 -11.40 -8.21 -13.14
C LYS A 232 -9.91 -7.97 -13.38
N PRO A 233 -9.55 -7.48 -14.59
CA PRO A 233 -8.19 -6.98 -14.81
C PRO A 233 -7.85 -5.96 -13.72
N VAL A 234 -6.60 -5.95 -13.31
CA VAL A 234 -6.11 -4.90 -12.42
C VAL A 234 -6.52 -3.59 -13.07
N PRO A 235 -7.25 -2.70 -12.37
CA PRO A 235 -7.57 -1.41 -12.95
C PRO A 235 -6.24 -0.83 -13.43
N HIS A 236 -6.10 -0.64 -14.75
CA HIS A 236 -4.94 0.04 -15.29
C HIS A 236 -5.01 1.43 -14.67
N LEU A 237 -4.29 1.52 -13.59
CA LEU A 237 -3.82 2.79 -13.14
C LEU A 237 -3.14 3.33 -14.40
N GLU A 238 -3.43 4.53 -14.89
CA GLU A 238 -2.76 5.15 -16.05
C GLU A 238 -1.27 5.34 -15.76
N LEU A 239 -0.59 4.22 -15.55
CA LEU A 239 0.61 4.14 -14.78
C LEU A 239 1.65 3.42 -15.58
N GLY A 240 2.01 3.95 -16.65
CA GLY A 240 3.24 3.51 -17.33
C GLY A 240 4.25 2.83 -16.36
N THR A 241 5.32 2.57 -16.58
CA THR A 241 6.48 2.01 -15.87
C THR A 241 6.42 1.75 -14.33
N GLY A 242 5.59 2.45 -13.55
CA GLY A 242 5.56 2.33 -12.08
C GLY A 242 4.85 1.06 -11.56
N LEU A 243 3.67 0.73 -12.09
CA LEU A 243 2.95 -0.49 -11.70
C LEU A 243 3.69 -1.73 -12.19
N ASP A 244 4.19 -1.71 -13.44
CA ASP A 244 4.97 -2.80 -14.01
C ASP A 244 6.24 -3.08 -13.18
N GLN A 245 6.88 -2.04 -12.65
CA GLN A 245 8.03 -2.20 -11.76
C GLN A 245 7.64 -2.85 -10.42
N LEU A 246 6.48 -2.46 -9.85
CA LEU A 246 5.96 -3.06 -8.62
C LEU A 246 5.54 -4.53 -8.85
N LEU A 247 4.88 -4.84 -9.96
CA LEU A 247 4.45 -6.19 -10.31
C LEU A 247 5.61 -7.10 -10.75
N SER A 248 6.71 -6.53 -11.26
CA SER A 248 7.89 -7.29 -11.68
C SER A 248 8.75 -7.84 -10.52
N GLY A 249 8.29 -7.71 -9.29
CA GLY A 249 8.98 -8.23 -8.09
C GLY A 249 10.01 -7.28 -7.51
N LYS A 250 10.11 -6.05 -7.99
CA LYS A 250 10.85 -4.99 -7.30
C LYS A 250 9.98 -4.54 -6.12
N THR A 251 10.31 -5.04 -4.94
CA THR A 251 9.71 -4.59 -3.69
C THR A 251 9.95 -3.10 -3.50
N GLY A 252 8.97 -2.38 -3.01
CA GLY A 252 9.09 -0.95 -2.77
C GLY A 252 7.75 -0.25 -2.80
N SER A 253 7.81 1.06 -2.74
CA SER A 253 6.65 1.93 -2.83
C SER A 253 6.82 2.89 -4.00
N ALA A 254 5.72 3.22 -4.66
CA ALA A 254 5.67 4.19 -5.74
C ALA A 254 4.42 5.05 -5.63
N VAL A 255 4.53 6.31 -6.05
CA VAL A 255 3.35 7.18 -6.18
C VAL A 255 2.78 6.98 -7.58
N LEU A 256 1.54 6.57 -7.62
CA LEU A 256 0.82 6.22 -8.83
C LEU A 256 -0.48 7.05 -8.91
N ARG A 257 -1.01 7.29 -10.13
CA ARG A 257 -2.31 7.95 -10.30
C ARG A 257 -3.37 6.93 -10.68
N ASN A 258 -4.54 7.00 -10.03
CA ASN A 258 -5.67 6.18 -10.44
C ASN A 258 -6.41 6.81 -11.64
N THR A 259 -7.37 6.08 -12.21
CA THR A 259 -8.20 6.54 -13.35
C THR A 259 -9.04 7.78 -13.06
N GLN A 260 -9.16 8.18 -11.80
CA GLN A 260 -9.87 9.38 -11.34
C GLN A 260 -8.92 10.58 -11.17
N GLY A 261 -7.61 10.39 -11.45
CA GLY A 261 -6.59 11.42 -11.33
C GLY A 261 -6.04 11.61 -9.92
N GLU A 262 -6.45 10.80 -8.94
CA GLU A 262 -5.92 10.85 -7.58
C GLU A 262 -4.55 10.19 -7.50
N SER A 263 -3.63 10.81 -6.77
CA SER A 263 -2.32 10.26 -6.48
C SER A 263 -2.41 9.29 -5.31
N LEU A 264 -1.97 8.05 -5.52
CA LEU A 264 -1.93 7.00 -4.51
C LEU A 264 -0.48 6.62 -4.23
N LEU A 265 -0.13 6.48 -2.97
CA LEU A 265 1.09 5.79 -2.57
C LEU A 265 0.78 4.29 -2.56
N VAL A 266 1.45 3.54 -3.42
CA VAL A 266 1.25 2.09 -3.58
C VAL A 266 2.51 1.37 -3.15
N SER A 267 2.36 0.39 -2.25
CA SER A 267 3.42 -0.53 -1.85
C SER A 267 3.07 -1.94 -2.28
N ALA A 268 4.08 -2.71 -2.65
CA ALA A 268 3.91 -4.07 -3.16
C ALA A 268 4.74 -5.07 -2.36
N GLN A 269 4.18 -6.26 -2.14
CA GLN A 269 4.86 -7.42 -1.56
C GLN A 269 4.56 -8.66 -2.36
N ASP A 270 5.60 -9.34 -2.80
CA ASP A 270 5.48 -10.58 -3.55
C ASP A 270 5.12 -11.77 -2.65
N LEU A 271 4.26 -12.64 -3.20
CA LEU A 271 3.86 -13.91 -2.62
C LEU A 271 4.27 -15.03 -3.59
N PRO A 272 5.51 -15.52 -3.50
CA PRO A 272 6.09 -16.42 -4.52
C PRO A 272 5.37 -17.75 -4.63
N ILE A 273 4.77 -18.26 -3.55
CA ILE A 273 4.13 -19.58 -3.53
C ILE A 273 2.95 -19.69 -4.49
N ALA A 274 2.26 -18.59 -4.78
CA ALA A 274 1.13 -18.53 -5.70
C ALA A 274 1.40 -17.66 -6.94
N ASN A 275 2.59 -17.07 -7.04
CA ASN A 275 2.94 -16.04 -8.02
C ASN A 275 1.96 -14.85 -7.99
N TRP A 276 1.65 -14.38 -6.78
CA TRP A 276 0.78 -13.24 -6.54
C TRP A 276 1.57 -12.06 -5.98
N THR A 277 0.96 -10.88 -6.00
CA THR A 277 1.47 -9.67 -5.34
C THR A 277 0.36 -9.06 -4.50
N LEU A 278 0.67 -8.76 -3.24
CA LEU A 278 -0.17 -7.92 -2.39
C LEU A 278 0.18 -6.46 -2.65
N LEU A 279 -0.80 -5.70 -3.07
CA LEU A 279 -0.73 -4.24 -3.23
C LEU A 279 -1.47 -3.58 -2.07
N ALA A 280 -0.85 -2.57 -1.45
CA ALA A 280 -1.52 -1.66 -0.55
C ALA A 280 -1.47 -0.26 -1.14
N SER A 281 -2.61 0.36 -1.32
CA SER A 281 -2.77 1.71 -1.87
C SER A 281 -3.42 2.63 -0.87
N ILE A 282 -2.90 3.85 -0.71
CA ILE A 282 -3.46 4.90 0.15
C ILE A 282 -3.35 6.26 -0.55
N PRO A 283 -4.36 7.14 -0.45
CA PRO A 283 -4.26 8.49 -0.99
C PRO A 283 -3.05 9.25 -0.44
N VAL A 284 -2.28 9.87 -1.33
CA VAL A 284 -1.09 10.65 -0.96
C VAL A 284 -1.46 11.77 0.01
N ASP A 285 -2.60 12.43 -0.21
CA ASP A 285 -3.09 13.51 0.65
C ASP A 285 -3.35 13.04 2.09
N GLU A 286 -3.78 11.79 2.27
CA GLU A 286 -3.97 11.19 3.59
C GLU A 286 -2.65 10.90 4.28
N VAL A 287 -1.69 10.34 3.55
CA VAL A 287 -0.34 10.02 4.08
C VAL A 287 0.37 11.30 4.54
N PHE A 288 0.22 12.38 3.76
CA PHE A 288 0.90 13.66 4.04
C PHE A 288 0.05 14.66 4.82
N ALA A 289 -1.21 14.32 5.21
CA ALA A 289 -2.07 15.18 6.01
C ALA A 289 -1.41 15.68 7.32
N PRO A 290 -0.67 14.87 8.10
CA PRO A 290 0.02 15.36 9.30
C PRO A 290 1.05 16.44 9.01
N MET A 291 1.67 16.41 7.81
CA MET A 291 2.66 17.41 7.40
C MET A 291 2.06 18.78 7.12
N ALA A 292 0.80 18.83 6.67
CA ALA A 292 0.10 20.10 6.46
C ALA A 292 0.00 20.88 7.78
N HIS A 293 -0.25 20.22 8.89
CA HIS A 293 -0.27 20.82 10.23
C HIS A 293 1.11 21.33 10.65
N ILE A 294 2.16 20.55 10.45
CA ILE A 294 3.54 20.96 10.78
C ILE A 294 3.92 22.20 9.96
N ARG A 295 3.64 22.18 8.65
CA ARG A 295 3.89 23.32 7.74
C ARG A 295 3.14 24.58 8.20
N GLN A 296 1.86 24.46 8.53
CA GLN A 296 1.05 25.56 9.00
C GLN A 296 1.60 26.12 10.32
N THR A 297 1.95 25.27 11.27
CA THR A 297 2.52 25.65 12.56
C THR A 297 3.85 26.39 12.38
N LEU A 298 4.74 25.88 11.52
CA LEU A 298 6.03 26.54 11.24
C LEU A 298 5.84 27.91 10.58
N ILE A 299 4.93 28.04 9.62
CA ILE A 299 4.63 29.34 8.98
C ILE A 299 4.09 30.33 10.00
N VAL A 300 3.11 29.92 10.82
CA VAL A 300 2.52 30.80 11.85
C VAL A 300 3.57 31.19 12.90
N ALA A 301 4.39 30.27 13.36
CA ALA A 301 5.48 30.56 14.31
C ALA A 301 6.49 31.54 13.71
N THR A 302 6.90 31.34 12.44
CA THR A 302 7.83 32.23 11.74
C THR A 302 7.25 33.65 11.59
N LEU A 303 5.94 33.75 11.26
CA LEU A 303 5.24 35.04 11.19
C LEU A 303 5.19 35.74 12.56
N LEU A 304 4.85 35.03 13.63
CA LEU A 304 4.80 35.58 14.97
C LEU A 304 6.19 36.09 15.42
N VAL A 305 7.24 35.33 15.21
CA VAL A 305 8.61 35.73 15.53
C VAL A 305 9.02 36.94 14.67
N SER A 306 8.65 36.99 13.39
CA SER A 306 8.91 38.13 12.53
C SER A 306 8.20 39.40 13.02
N LEU A 307 6.95 39.28 13.44
CA LEU A 307 6.19 40.43 14.01
C LEU A 307 6.78 40.92 15.32
N LEU A 308 7.16 40.01 16.23
CA LEU A 308 7.81 40.33 17.50
C LEU A 308 9.16 41.03 17.26
N THR A 309 9.96 40.54 16.35
CA THR A 309 11.26 41.15 15.98
C THR A 309 11.06 42.55 15.39
N ALA A 310 10.08 42.70 14.48
CA ALA A 310 9.75 44.02 13.89
C ALA A 310 9.24 45.00 14.97
N GLY A 311 8.37 44.55 15.88
CA GLY A 311 7.85 45.35 16.98
C GLY A 311 8.95 45.78 17.95
N LEU A 312 9.87 44.88 18.33
CA LEU A 312 11.00 45.18 19.19
C LEU A 312 11.94 46.22 18.56
N VAL A 313 12.27 46.07 17.29
CA VAL A 313 13.12 47.02 16.57
C VAL A 313 12.45 48.37 16.47
N PHE A 314 11.14 48.41 16.14
CA PHE A 314 10.38 49.66 16.10
C PHE A 314 10.37 50.35 17.47
N TRP A 315 10.18 49.61 18.55
CA TRP A 315 10.22 50.13 19.95
C TRP A 315 11.61 50.71 20.28
N LEU A 316 12.68 49.98 19.96
CA LEU A 316 14.07 50.40 20.17
C LEU A 316 14.38 51.67 19.39
N LEU A 317 14.00 51.76 18.13
CA LEU A 317 14.19 52.96 17.28
C LEU A 317 13.45 54.18 17.87
N LYS A 318 12.18 53.97 18.30
CA LYS A 318 11.39 55.05 18.91
C LYS A 318 12.01 55.52 20.23
N HIS A 319 12.54 54.63 21.05
CA HIS A 319 13.13 54.98 22.34
C HIS A 319 14.51 55.63 22.19
N GLN A 320 15.31 55.24 21.23
CA GLN A 320 16.63 55.82 20.95
C GLN A 320 16.55 57.20 20.26
N LEU A 321 15.49 57.54 19.53
CA LEU A 321 15.31 58.81 18.85
C LEU A 321 14.65 59.88 19.74
N SER A 322 14.02 59.52 20.85
CA SER A 322 13.35 60.43 21.78
C SER A 322 14.26 61.46 22.49
N PRO A 323 15.54 61.18 22.82
CA PRO A 323 16.36 62.17 23.51
C PRO A 323 17.04 63.21 22.64
N ILE A 324 17.04 63.09 21.30
CA ILE A 324 17.75 63.98 20.35
C ILE A 324 16.94 65.26 20.09
N ASP A 325 15.63 65.21 20.18
CA ASP A 325 14.76 66.41 19.98
C ASP A 325 14.81 67.35 21.17
N ALA A 326 15.12 66.87 22.38
CA ALA A 326 15.25 67.69 23.55
C ALA A 326 16.55 68.53 23.59
N THR A 327 17.64 68.03 22.97
CA THR A 327 18.90 68.78 22.92
C THR A 327 18.93 69.81 21.76
N ALA A 328 18.18 69.62 20.71
CA ALA A 328 18.09 70.56 19.59
C ALA A 328 17.29 71.85 19.97
N GLN A 329 16.30 71.72 20.83
CA GLN A 329 15.50 72.86 21.33
C GLN A 329 16.25 73.72 22.35
N SER A 330 17.20 73.18 23.13
CA SER A 330 17.98 73.92 24.12
C SER A 330 19.08 74.80 23.46
N VAL A 331 19.56 74.41 22.29
CA VAL A 331 20.57 75.23 21.56
C VAL A 331 19.94 76.42 20.80
N THR A 332 18.67 76.32 20.40
CA THR A 332 17.94 77.42 19.76
C THR A 332 17.37 78.44 20.74
N ALA A 333 17.32 78.12 22.01
CA ALA A 333 16.86 79.06 23.08
C ALA A 333 17.99 79.89 23.71
N GLN A 334 19.27 79.66 23.32
CA GLN A 334 20.44 80.41 23.81
C GLN A 334 21.13 81.25 22.72
N ALA A 335 20.54 81.32 21.52
CA ALA A 335 20.95 82.23 20.46
C ALA A 335 19.89 83.35 20.27
#